data_d806fbe2f735f4e266f3e30ee37dad1e
#
_entry.id   d806fbe2f735f4e266f3e30ee37dad1e
#
_cell.length_a   1.000
_cell.length_b   1.000
_cell.length_c   1.000
_cell.angle_alpha   90.00
_cell.angle_beta   90.00
_cell.angle_gamma   90.00
#
_symmetry.space_group_name_H-M   'P 1'
#
loop_
_entity.id
_entity.type
_entity.pdbx_description
1 polymer ?
#
loop_
_entity_poly.entity_id
_entity_poly.type
_entity_poly.pdbx_seq_one_letter_code
_entity_poly.pdbx_strand_id
1 'polypeptide(L)'
;MSARPKVLVIDIGGTNVKVYLTGQKEARKFPSGPRLTARKLVAGVKAITKDWKYDVVSIGYPGVVRNGRITAEPVNIGRGWVGFSFRAAFRRPVKVINDAVMQAIGSYRGGTMLFLGLGTGLGTAMVVNGHTVPMELGHFPYRKKTIEEYLGTAGFESLGGGRWRKAVSEVVGEFIAAFLVDDVVLGGGNVKKLARLPKGCRAGANTNAFLGGCRLWENGWS
;
A
#
# COMPACT_ATOMS: atom_id res chain seq x y z
N MET A 1 0.40 -13.10 -29.78
CA MET A 1 0.55 -12.67 -28.37
C MET A 1 -0.27 -11.40 -28.17
N SER A 2 -1.26 -11.40 -27.29
CA SER A 2 -2.04 -10.18 -26.98
C SER A 2 -1.10 -9.16 -26.31
N ALA A 3 -1.16 -7.90 -26.74
CA ALA A 3 -0.37 -6.84 -26.17
C ALA A 3 -0.72 -6.69 -24.66
N ARG A 4 0.27 -6.47 -23.80
CA ARG A 4 0.01 -6.23 -22.36
C ARG A 4 -0.90 -5.00 -22.21
N PRO A 5 -1.92 -5.07 -21.34
CA PRO A 5 -2.83 -3.95 -21.16
C PRO A 5 -2.11 -2.72 -20.58
N LYS A 6 -2.52 -1.54 -21.00
CA LYS A 6 -2.11 -0.28 -20.36
C LYS A 6 -2.85 -0.13 -19.04
N VAL A 7 -2.14 -0.21 -17.93
CA VAL A 7 -2.69 -0.18 -16.57
C VAL A 7 -2.62 1.22 -16.02
N LEU A 8 -3.76 1.77 -15.61
CA LEU A 8 -3.82 2.96 -14.77
C LEU A 8 -3.75 2.52 -13.31
N VAL A 9 -2.68 2.86 -12.61
CA VAL A 9 -2.51 2.53 -11.20
C VAL A 9 -2.81 3.76 -10.34
N ILE A 10 -3.66 3.58 -9.34
CA ILE A 10 -4.08 4.61 -8.38
C ILE A 10 -3.66 4.15 -7.00
N ASP A 11 -2.72 4.86 -6.38
CA ASP A 11 -2.24 4.64 -5.02
C ASP A 11 -2.83 5.73 -4.11
N ILE A 12 -3.74 5.33 -3.21
CA ILE A 12 -4.46 6.25 -2.33
C ILE A 12 -3.72 6.34 -1.00
N GLY A 13 -2.87 7.34 -0.85
CA GLY A 13 -2.24 7.65 0.43
C GLY A 13 -3.03 8.65 1.27
N GLY A 14 -2.71 8.77 2.56
CA GLY A 14 -3.36 9.69 3.48
C GLY A 14 -3.18 11.18 3.13
N THR A 15 -2.08 11.55 2.45
CA THR A 15 -1.77 12.94 2.08
C THR A 15 -1.98 13.21 0.59
N ASN A 16 -1.65 12.27 -0.27
CA ASN A 16 -1.77 12.40 -1.72
C ASN A 16 -2.32 11.12 -2.34
N VAL A 17 -3.12 11.29 -3.38
CA VAL A 17 -3.39 10.24 -4.37
C VAL A 17 -2.32 10.35 -5.45
N LYS A 18 -1.64 9.25 -5.73
CA LYS A 18 -0.66 9.14 -6.82
C LYS A 18 -1.24 8.29 -7.93
N VAL A 19 -1.07 8.73 -9.16
CA VAL A 19 -1.62 8.06 -10.34
C VAL A 19 -0.50 7.84 -11.35
N TYR A 20 -0.38 6.60 -11.81
CA TYR A 20 0.65 6.19 -12.77
C TYR A 20 -0.01 5.44 -13.95
N LEU A 21 0.50 5.66 -15.13
CA LEU A 21 0.12 4.87 -16.30
C LEU A 21 1.33 4.09 -16.81
N THR A 22 1.14 2.81 -17.10
CA THR A 22 2.18 1.96 -17.72
C THR A 22 2.82 2.64 -18.92
N GLY A 23 4.16 2.76 -18.90
CA GLY A 23 4.95 3.39 -19.95
C GLY A 23 5.17 4.89 -19.79
N GLN A 24 4.57 5.54 -18.80
CA GLN A 24 4.90 6.93 -18.46
C GLN A 24 6.17 7.00 -17.60
N LYS A 25 6.94 8.08 -17.75
CA LYS A 25 8.14 8.32 -16.95
C LYS A 25 7.80 8.79 -15.54
N GLU A 26 6.72 9.55 -15.38
CA GLU A 26 6.36 10.21 -14.14
C GLU A 26 4.92 9.92 -13.72
N ALA A 27 4.70 9.82 -12.42
CA ALA A 27 3.39 9.75 -11.84
C ALA A 27 2.80 11.15 -11.65
N ARG A 28 1.48 11.27 -11.79
CA ARG A 28 0.72 12.48 -11.43
C ARG A 28 0.15 12.32 -10.03
N LYS A 29 -0.12 13.42 -9.34
CA LYS A 29 -0.68 13.40 -7.98
C LYS A 29 -1.63 14.57 -7.74
N PHE A 30 -2.54 14.36 -6.78
CA PHE A 30 -3.37 15.42 -6.20
C PHE A 30 -3.58 15.15 -4.71
N PRO A 31 -3.93 16.19 -3.91
CA PRO A 31 -4.13 16.01 -2.47
C PRO A 31 -5.26 15.01 -2.16
N SER A 32 -5.04 14.18 -1.14
CA SER A 32 -6.08 13.38 -0.48
C SER A 32 -6.59 14.06 0.80
N GLY A 33 -6.92 13.31 1.82
CA GLY A 33 -7.29 13.82 3.13
C GLY A 33 -8.77 13.59 3.48
N PRO A 34 -9.25 14.11 4.62
CA PRO A 34 -10.51 13.70 5.23
C PRO A 34 -11.78 14.04 4.41
N ARG A 35 -11.66 14.83 3.36
CA ARG A 35 -12.77 15.14 2.43
C ARG A 35 -12.73 14.36 1.11
N LEU A 36 -11.77 13.45 0.92
CA LEU A 36 -11.67 12.62 -0.27
C LEU A 36 -12.67 11.46 -0.20
N THR A 37 -13.70 11.50 -1.01
CA THR A 37 -14.67 10.41 -1.20
C THR A 37 -14.34 9.60 -2.46
N ALA A 38 -14.93 8.40 -2.64
CA ALA A 38 -14.76 7.61 -3.85
C ALA A 38 -15.13 8.38 -5.14
N ARG A 39 -16.20 9.20 -5.10
CA ARG A 39 -16.60 10.06 -6.22
C ARG A 39 -15.56 11.14 -6.53
N LYS A 40 -15.03 11.80 -5.50
CA LYS A 40 -13.98 12.81 -5.66
C LYS A 40 -12.67 12.20 -6.17
N LEU A 41 -12.32 10.99 -5.73
CA LEU A 41 -11.20 10.24 -6.27
C LEU A 41 -11.33 10.09 -7.78
N VAL A 42 -12.45 9.53 -8.24
CA VAL A 42 -12.69 9.30 -9.69
C VAL A 42 -12.63 10.62 -10.47
N ALA A 43 -13.26 11.67 -9.97
CA ALA A 43 -13.23 13.00 -10.61
C ALA A 43 -11.79 13.56 -10.71
N GLY A 44 -11.04 13.49 -9.60
CA GLY A 44 -9.64 13.94 -9.55
C GLY A 44 -8.73 13.16 -10.48
N VAL A 45 -8.85 11.83 -10.47
CA VAL A 45 -8.08 10.97 -11.39
C VAL A 45 -8.40 11.32 -12.86
N LYS A 46 -9.67 11.38 -13.24
CA LYS A 46 -10.08 11.75 -14.61
C LYS A 46 -9.57 13.13 -15.01
N ALA A 47 -9.59 14.09 -14.09
CA ALA A 47 -9.12 15.44 -14.36
C ALA A 47 -7.63 15.49 -14.71
N ILE A 48 -6.79 14.76 -13.96
CA ILE A 48 -5.33 14.77 -14.19
C ILE A 48 -4.87 13.76 -15.25
N THR A 49 -5.75 12.89 -15.75
CA THR A 49 -5.41 11.85 -16.75
C THR A 49 -6.19 12.00 -18.06
N LYS A 50 -6.67 13.20 -18.39
CA LYS A 50 -7.48 13.47 -19.59
C LYS A 50 -6.79 13.05 -20.90
N ASP A 51 -5.47 13.17 -20.94
CA ASP A 51 -4.60 12.85 -22.08
C ASP A 51 -4.12 11.39 -22.07
N TRP A 52 -4.47 10.60 -21.06
CA TRP A 52 -4.03 9.22 -20.93
C TRP A 52 -5.09 8.23 -21.45
N LYS A 53 -4.65 7.26 -22.24
CA LYS A 53 -5.47 6.11 -22.67
C LYS A 53 -5.02 4.87 -21.92
N TYR A 54 -5.95 4.20 -21.23
CA TYR A 54 -5.72 3.00 -20.46
C TYR A 54 -6.82 1.96 -20.70
N ASP A 55 -6.46 0.70 -20.51
CA ASP A 55 -7.35 -0.43 -20.74
C ASP A 55 -7.99 -0.92 -19.43
N VAL A 56 -7.23 -0.89 -18.34
CA VAL A 56 -7.60 -1.42 -17.02
C VAL A 56 -7.11 -0.50 -15.90
N VAL A 57 -7.69 -0.67 -14.71
CA VAL A 57 -7.39 0.18 -13.54
C VAL A 57 -7.07 -0.68 -12.32
N SER A 58 -5.99 -0.34 -11.63
CA SER A 58 -5.65 -0.88 -10.30
C SER A 58 -5.79 0.21 -9.25
N ILE A 59 -6.41 -0.11 -8.12
CA ILE A 59 -6.61 0.83 -7.00
C ILE A 59 -6.04 0.21 -5.73
N GLY A 60 -5.01 0.85 -5.15
CA GLY A 60 -4.52 0.61 -3.80
C GLY A 60 -5.32 1.45 -2.82
N TYR A 61 -6.10 0.79 -1.96
CA TYR A 61 -7.02 1.40 -1.02
C TYR A 61 -6.46 1.33 0.41
N PRO A 62 -6.45 2.43 1.17
CA PRO A 62 -5.93 2.45 2.55
C PRO A 62 -6.97 1.92 3.55
N GLY A 63 -7.26 0.64 3.50
CA GLY A 63 -8.23 -0.02 4.37
C GLY A 63 -8.56 -1.43 3.92
N VAL A 64 -9.61 -2.01 4.51
CA VAL A 64 -9.93 -3.42 4.34
C VAL A 64 -10.59 -3.70 2.99
N VAL A 65 -9.93 -4.54 2.20
CA VAL A 65 -10.44 -5.07 0.93
C VAL A 65 -10.52 -6.60 1.04
N ARG A 66 -11.68 -7.16 0.74
CA ARG A 66 -11.91 -8.61 0.68
C ARG A 66 -12.50 -8.98 -0.68
N ASN A 67 -11.90 -9.94 -1.36
CA ASN A 67 -12.34 -10.40 -2.68
C ASN A 67 -12.56 -9.23 -3.68
N GLY A 68 -11.63 -8.27 -3.71
CA GLY A 68 -11.67 -7.10 -4.59
C GLY A 68 -12.74 -6.06 -4.22
N ARG A 69 -13.38 -6.17 -3.04
CA ARG A 69 -14.42 -5.24 -2.56
C ARG A 69 -13.98 -4.53 -1.29
N ILE A 70 -14.22 -3.23 -1.22
CA ILE A 70 -14.03 -2.44 0.00
C ILE A 70 -15.14 -2.83 0.98
N THR A 71 -14.75 -3.31 2.16
CA THR A 71 -15.66 -3.81 3.20
C THR A 71 -15.77 -2.91 4.43
N ALA A 72 -14.86 -1.94 4.55
CA ALA A 72 -14.89 -0.95 5.63
C ALA A 72 -14.53 0.44 5.10
N GLU A 73 -15.13 1.47 5.70
CA GLU A 73 -14.76 2.86 5.41
C GLU A 73 -13.33 3.14 5.94
N PRO A 74 -12.57 4.02 5.26
CA PRO A 74 -11.19 4.31 5.65
C PRO A 74 -11.13 5.22 6.88
N VAL A 75 -10.05 5.13 7.65
CA VAL A 75 -9.88 5.92 8.88
C VAL A 75 -9.48 7.37 8.57
N ASN A 76 -8.57 7.58 7.61
CA ASN A 76 -7.85 8.84 7.43
C ASN A 76 -8.32 9.67 6.21
N ILE A 77 -9.31 9.21 5.47
CA ILE A 77 -9.90 9.90 4.32
C ILE A 77 -11.44 9.90 4.44
N GLY A 78 -12.13 10.62 3.55
CA GLY A 78 -13.59 10.75 3.60
C GLY A 78 -14.33 9.42 3.38
N ARG A 79 -15.62 9.42 3.64
CA ARG A 79 -16.50 8.23 3.54
C ARG A 79 -17.11 8.07 2.14
N GLY A 80 -17.91 7.00 1.96
CA GLY A 80 -18.63 6.68 0.72
C GLY A 80 -17.84 5.79 -0.22
N TRP A 81 -17.07 4.85 0.33
CA TRP A 81 -16.26 3.89 -0.39
C TRP A 81 -16.90 2.52 -0.47
N VAL A 82 -17.56 2.09 0.61
CA VAL A 82 -18.26 0.79 0.66
C VAL A 82 -19.43 0.79 -0.33
N GLY A 83 -19.49 -0.23 -1.19
CA GLY A 83 -20.50 -0.36 -2.23
C GLY A 83 -20.30 0.52 -3.47
N PHE A 84 -19.27 1.37 -3.51
CA PHE A 84 -19.00 2.20 -4.70
C PHE A 84 -18.47 1.38 -5.87
N SER A 85 -19.11 1.51 -7.04
CA SER A 85 -18.71 0.79 -8.25
C SER A 85 -17.66 1.56 -9.06
N PHE A 86 -16.39 1.29 -8.81
CA PHE A 86 -15.29 1.84 -9.60
C PHE A 86 -15.33 1.39 -11.05
N ARG A 87 -15.77 0.14 -11.32
CA ARG A 87 -15.93 -0.38 -12.69
C ARG A 87 -16.91 0.47 -13.50
N ALA A 88 -18.06 0.81 -12.93
CA ALA A 88 -19.03 1.69 -13.59
C ALA A 88 -18.48 3.11 -13.76
N ALA A 89 -17.79 3.64 -12.74
CA ALA A 89 -17.26 4.99 -12.75
C ALA A 89 -16.13 5.19 -13.78
N PHE A 90 -15.20 4.25 -13.92
CA PHE A 90 -14.11 4.31 -14.90
C PHE A 90 -14.50 3.74 -16.28
N ARG A 91 -15.59 2.96 -16.36
CA ARG A 91 -16.01 2.23 -17.58
C ARG A 91 -14.88 1.33 -18.12
N ARG A 92 -14.13 0.71 -17.23
CA ARG A 92 -13.02 -0.19 -17.49
C ARG A 92 -13.03 -1.32 -16.46
N PRO A 93 -12.38 -2.45 -16.71
CA PRO A 93 -12.09 -3.44 -15.67
C PRO A 93 -11.27 -2.79 -14.55
N VAL A 94 -11.65 -3.04 -13.29
CA VAL A 94 -10.97 -2.49 -12.11
C VAL A 94 -10.65 -3.61 -11.14
N LYS A 95 -9.42 -3.63 -10.64
CA LYS A 95 -9.01 -4.41 -9.47
C LYS A 95 -8.75 -3.47 -8.30
N VAL A 96 -9.39 -3.73 -7.15
CA VAL A 96 -9.18 -2.99 -5.92
C VAL A 96 -8.49 -3.92 -4.93
N ILE A 97 -7.43 -3.45 -4.31
CA ILE A 97 -6.63 -4.19 -3.35
C ILE A 97 -6.21 -3.24 -2.22
N ASN A 98 -5.83 -3.77 -1.05
CA ASN A 98 -5.23 -2.95 0.00
C ASN A 98 -3.91 -2.33 -0.49
N ASP A 99 -3.59 -1.10 -0.07
CA ASP A 99 -2.42 -0.33 -0.51
C ASP A 99 -1.09 -0.98 -0.10
N ALA A 100 -1.02 -1.55 1.11
CA ALA A 100 0.16 -2.28 1.57
C ALA A 100 0.37 -3.57 0.77
N VAL A 101 -0.71 -4.30 0.45
CA VAL A 101 -0.65 -5.49 -0.42
C VAL A 101 -0.17 -5.11 -1.82
N MET A 102 -0.64 -4.00 -2.38
CA MET A 102 -0.17 -3.52 -3.69
C MET A 102 1.32 -3.18 -3.67
N GLN A 103 1.81 -2.54 -2.62
CA GLN A 103 3.25 -2.29 -2.43
C GLN A 103 4.05 -3.58 -2.23
N ALA A 104 3.49 -4.56 -1.51
CA ALA A 104 4.11 -5.88 -1.32
C ALA A 104 4.30 -6.61 -2.66
N ILE A 105 3.27 -6.67 -3.50
CA ILE A 105 3.34 -7.26 -4.85
C ILE A 105 4.46 -6.63 -5.67
N GLY A 106 4.57 -5.30 -5.64
CA GLY A 106 5.63 -4.58 -6.37
C GLY A 106 7.03 -4.77 -5.80
N SER A 107 7.12 -5.07 -4.51
CA SER A 107 8.39 -5.32 -3.81
C SER A 107 8.88 -6.75 -3.94
N TYR A 108 8.00 -7.70 -4.30
CA TYR A 108 8.26 -9.12 -4.27
C TYR A 108 9.32 -9.57 -5.27
N ARG A 109 10.22 -10.45 -4.81
CA ARG A 109 11.36 -11.00 -5.58
C ARG A 109 11.43 -12.53 -5.55
N GLY A 110 10.52 -13.19 -4.83
CA GLY A 110 10.49 -14.65 -4.66
C GLY A 110 10.40 -15.07 -3.19
N GLY A 111 10.10 -16.35 -2.94
CA GLY A 111 10.03 -16.97 -1.61
C GLY A 111 8.89 -16.45 -0.75
N THR A 112 9.11 -16.39 0.57
CA THR A 112 8.19 -15.83 1.56
C THR A 112 8.66 -14.45 1.97
N MET A 113 7.90 -13.41 1.65
CA MET A 113 8.26 -12.02 1.92
C MET A 113 7.22 -11.37 2.84
N LEU A 114 7.69 -10.67 3.88
CA LEU A 114 6.90 -9.79 4.71
C LEU A 114 7.12 -8.33 4.29
N PHE A 115 6.03 -7.61 4.02
CA PHE A 115 6.04 -6.17 3.78
C PHE A 115 5.50 -5.42 4.99
N LEU A 116 6.23 -4.40 5.43
CA LEU A 116 5.87 -3.51 6.54
C LEU A 116 5.93 -2.06 6.05
N GLY A 117 4.78 -1.43 5.91
CA GLY A 117 4.64 -0.04 5.47
C GLY A 117 4.61 0.94 6.63
N LEU A 118 5.74 1.53 6.98
CA LEU A 118 5.88 2.56 8.02
C LEU A 118 5.33 3.91 7.51
N GLY A 119 4.08 4.21 7.83
CA GLY A 119 3.36 5.39 7.41
C GLY A 119 2.65 6.10 8.56
N THR A 120 1.42 6.58 8.33
CA THR A 120 0.53 7.09 9.38
C THR A 120 0.27 6.01 10.42
N GLY A 121 -0.05 4.80 9.98
CA GLY A 121 -0.08 3.57 10.76
C GLY A 121 0.99 2.59 10.30
N LEU A 122 0.71 1.28 10.43
CA LEU A 122 1.54 0.18 9.96
C LEU A 122 0.76 -0.70 8.99
N GLY A 123 0.93 -0.49 7.70
CA GLY A 123 0.40 -1.38 6.67
C GLY A 123 1.22 -2.66 6.58
N THR A 124 0.58 -3.81 6.52
CA THR A 124 1.27 -5.10 6.50
C THR A 124 0.68 -6.05 5.46
N ALA A 125 1.55 -6.83 4.82
CA ALA A 125 1.15 -7.88 3.90
C ALA A 125 2.24 -8.94 3.81
N MET A 126 1.86 -10.19 3.58
CA MET A 126 2.79 -11.27 3.27
C MET A 126 2.58 -11.74 1.83
N VAL A 127 3.65 -12.14 1.18
CA VAL A 127 3.61 -12.80 -0.13
C VAL A 127 4.35 -14.12 -0.01
N VAL A 128 3.66 -15.21 -0.31
CA VAL A 128 4.21 -16.57 -0.24
C VAL A 128 4.11 -17.19 -1.63
N ASN A 129 5.26 -17.42 -2.27
CA ASN A 129 5.34 -18.00 -3.62
C ASN A 129 4.40 -17.31 -4.64
N GLY A 130 4.31 -15.97 -4.59
CA GLY A 130 3.46 -15.18 -5.48
C GLY A 130 2.00 -15.00 -5.02
N HIS A 131 1.57 -15.68 -3.96
CA HIS A 131 0.23 -15.49 -3.38
C HIS A 131 0.24 -14.44 -2.28
N THR A 132 -0.71 -13.52 -2.33
CA THR A 132 -0.81 -12.44 -1.35
C THR A 132 -1.64 -12.85 -0.13
N VAL A 133 -1.14 -12.57 1.06
CA VAL A 133 -1.86 -12.74 2.32
C VAL A 133 -2.00 -11.36 2.97
N PRO A 134 -3.20 -10.74 2.91
CA PRO A 134 -3.47 -9.49 3.61
C PRO A 134 -3.37 -9.71 5.12
N MET A 135 -2.72 -8.77 5.82
CA MET A 135 -2.50 -8.85 7.25
C MET A 135 -2.75 -7.48 7.91
N GLU A 136 -3.15 -7.49 9.16
CA GLU A 136 -3.33 -6.29 9.99
C GLU A 136 -2.51 -6.40 11.27
N LEU A 137 -1.21 -6.68 11.11
CA LEU A 137 -0.28 -6.87 12.24
C LEU A 137 -0.12 -5.61 13.09
N GLY A 138 -0.42 -4.44 12.53
CA GLY A 138 -0.43 -3.18 13.25
C GLY A 138 -1.37 -3.18 14.46
N HIS A 139 -2.45 -3.95 14.42
CA HIS A 139 -3.43 -4.05 15.50
C HIS A 139 -3.00 -4.98 16.65
N PHE A 140 -1.92 -5.75 16.50
CA PHE A 140 -1.44 -6.60 17.59
C PHE A 140 -1.01 -5.76 18.80
N PRO A 141 -1.26 -6.27 20.02
CA PRO A 141 -0.76 -5.63 21.25
C PRO A 141 0.76 -5.55 21.25
N TYR A 142 1.29 -4.41 21.63
CA TYR A 142 2.71 -4.22 21.86
C TYR A 142 2.89 -3.29 23.05
N ARG A 143 3.47 -3.81 24.14
CA ARG A 143 3.59 -3.11 25.42
C ARG A 143 2.20 -2.65 25.93
N LYS A 144 1.95 -1.33 26.01
CA LYS A 144 0.69 -0.75 26.53
C LYS A 144 -0.32 -0.36 25.45
N LYS A 145 0.01 -0.51 24.17
CA LYS A 145 -0.80 -0.08 23.02
C LYS A 145 -0.66 -1.09 21.88
N THR A 146 -1.11 -0.73 20.67
CA THR A 146 -0.91 -1.54 19.49
C THR A 146 0.45 -1.26 18.82
N ILE A 147 0.90 -2.17 17.96
CA ILE A 147 2.15 -2.00 17.21
C ILE A 147 2.11 -0.72 16.38
N GLU A 148 1.00 -0.42 15.70
CA GLU A 148 0.91 0.77 14.84
C GLU A 148 0.96 2.09 15.62
N GLU A 149 0.43 2.11 16.85
CA GLU A 149 0.54 3.29 17.72
C GLU A 149 1.97 3.58 18.14
N TYR A 150 2.84 2.57 18.13
CA TYR A 150 4.28 2.74 18.37
C TYR A 150 5.08 3.00 17.10
N LEU A 151 4.76 2.34 15.98
CA LEU A 151 5.57 2.36 14.77
C LEU A 151 5.08 3.39 13.74
N GLY A 152 3.83 3.82 13.82
CA GLY A 152 3.27 4.86 12.97
C GLY A 152 3.79 6.26 13.27
N THR A 153 3.28 7.25 12.55
CA THR A 153 3.68 8.67 12.71
C THR A 153 3.47 9.17 14.15
N ALA A 154 2.34 8.87 14.77
CA ALA A 154 2.06 9.25 16.16
C ALA A 154 3.09 8.66 17.15
N GLY A 155 3.52 7.43 16.91
CA GLY A 155 4.59 6.79 17.70
C GLY A 155 5.94 7.50 17.55
N PHE A 156 6.30 7.87 16.32
CA PHE A 156 7.51 8.67 16.08
C PHE A 156 7.50 10.02 16.83
N GLU A 157 6.38 10.73 16.77
CA GLU A 157 6.22 12.03 17.40
C GLU A 157 6.27 11.93 18.94
N SER A 158 5.61 10.92 19.53
CA SER A 158 5.53 10.76 20.99
C SER A 158 6.79 10.17 21.62
N LEU A 159 7.49 9.25 20.94
CA LEU A 159 8.67 8.58 21.48
C LEU A 159 9.98 9.34 21.18
N GLY A 160 10.00 10.12 20.13
CA GLY A 160 11.22 10.67 19.55
C GLY A 160 12.01 9.61 18.76
N GLY A 161 12.87 10.09 17.84
CA GLY A 161 13.50 9.24 16.83
C GLY A 161 14.31 8.06 17.37
N GLY A 162 15.01 8.22 18.52
CA GLY A 162 15.84 7.14 19.10
C GLY A 162 15.00 5.96 19.58
N ARG A 163 14.01 6.23 20.45
CA ARG A 163 13.13 5.21 21.01
C ARG A 163 12.22 4.57 19.94
N TRP A 164 11.77 5.38 18.98
CA TRP A 164 10.99 4.88 17.86
C TRP A 164 11.79 3.87 17.01
N ARG A 165 13.03 4.21 16.62
CA ARG A 165 13.90 3.29 15.87
C ARG A 165 14.15 1.97 16.63
N LYS A 166 14.31 2.05 17.95
CA LYS A 166 14.45 0.85 18.79
C LYS A 166 13.18 -0.01 18.72
N ALA A 167 12.00 0.59 18.89
CA ALA A 167 10.72 -0.13 18.78
C ALA A 167 10.53 -0.78 17.39
N VAL A 168 10.87 -0.07 16.31
CA VAL A 168 10.84 -0.66 14.95
C VAL A 168 11.76 -1.87 14.86
N SER A 169 13.00 -1.78 15.38
CA SER A 169 13.96 -2.89 15.31
C SER A 169 13.52 -4.10 16.15
N GLU A 170 12.92 -3.87 17.31
CA GLU A 170 12.38 -4.93 18.18
C GLU A 170 11.23 -5.67 17.46
N VAL A 171 10.20 -4.96 17.03
CA VAL A 171 9.01 -5.56 16.38
C VAL A 171 9.38 -6.28 15.09
N VAL A 172 10.25 -5.69 14.28
CA VAL A 172 10.74 -6.34 13.04
C VAL A 172 11.49 -7.63 13.36
N GLY A 173 12.33 -7.62 14.41
CA GLY A 173 13.06 -8.81 14.86
C GLY A 173 12.12 -9.94 15.32
N GLU A 174 11.08 -9.59 16.07
CA GLU A 174 10.03 -10.52 16.51
C GLU A 174 9.29 -11.13 15.32
N PHE A 175 8.94 -10.31 14.32
CA PHE A 175 8.25 -10.81 13.11
C PHE A 175 9.15 -11.73 12.27
N ILE A 176 10.42 -11.40 12.10
CA ILE A 176 11.38 -12.28 11.41
C ILE A 176 11.45 -13.64 12.11
N ALA A 177 11.56 -13.65 13.43
CA ALA A 177 11.64 -14.88 14.21
C ALA A 177 10.33 -15.68 14.17
N ALA A 178 9.17 -15.01 14.19
CA ALA A 178 7.87 -15.67 14.25
C ALA A 178 7.42 -16.23 12.91
N PHE A 179 7.66 -15.52 11.80
CA PHE A 179 7.12 -15.88 10.48
C PHE A 179 8.10 -16.65 9.59
N LEU A 180 9.38 -16.76 9.99
CA LEU A 180 10.42 -17.49 9.24
C LEU A 180 10.48 -17.06 7.76
N VAL A 181 10.42 -15.75 7.51
CA VAL A 181 10.40 -15.19 6.17
C VAL A 181 11.80 -15.10 5.56
N ASP A 182 11.87 -15.23 4.23
CA ASP A 182 13.12 -15.11 3.47
C ASP A 182 13.53 -13.65 3.25
N ASP A 183 12.55 -12.72 3.22
CA ASP A 183 12.76 -11.32 2.88
C ASP A 183 11.80 -10.42 3.67
N VAL A 184 12.33 -9.32 4.22
CA VAL A 184 11.51 -8.29 4.87
C VAL A 184 11.73 -6.96 4.19
N VAL A 185 10.63 -6.37 3.71
CA VAL A 185 10.63 -5.08 3.02
C VAL A 185 10.01 -4.02 3.91
N LEU A 186 10.77 -2.98 4.20
CA LEU A 186 10.26 -1.79 4.88
C LEU A 186 9.89 -0.73 3.86
N GLY A 187 8.61 -0.44 3.73
CA GLY A 187 8.05 0.60 2.88
C GLY A 187 7.48 1.77 3.68
N GLY A 188 6.80 2.70 2.97
CA GLY A 188 6.16 3.85 3.57
C GLY A 188 7.08 5.05 3.81
N GLY A 189 6.48 6.21 4.06
CA GLY A 189 7.19 7.48 4.14
C GLY A 189 8.15 7.62 5.32
N ASN A 190 7.94 6.86 6.40
CA ASN A 190 8.74 6.93 7.62
C ASN A 190 10.03 6.09 7.54
N VAL A 191 10.21 5.22 6.55
CA VAL A 191 11.47 4.46 6.37
C VAL A 191 12.68 5.38 6.30
N LYS A 192 12.56 6.53 5.68
CA LYS A 192 13.62 7.56 5.61
C LYS A 192 14.05 8.13 6.97
N LYS A 193 13.24 7.93 8.03
CA LYS A 193 13.57 8.33 9.41
C LYS A 193 14.43 7.29 10.15
N LEU A 194 14.61 6.10 9.55
CA LEU A 194 15.52 5.09 10.02
C LEU A 194 16.96 5.47 9.60
N ALA A 195 17.84 5.68 10.57
CA ALA A 195 19.25 5.94 10.29
C ALA A 195 19.95 4.71 9.69
N ARG A 196 19.50 3.52 10.08
CA ARG A 196 19.93 2.20 9.60
C ARG A 196 18.71 1.29 9.56
N LEU A 197 18.59 0.45 8.55
CA LEU A 197 17.56 -0.58 8.51
C LEU A 197 17.84 -1.67 9.56
N PRO A 198 16.80 -2.27 10.18
CA PRO A 198 16.95 -3.46 10.99
C PRO A 198 17.64 -4.58 10.20
N LYS A 199 18.37 -5.46 10.92
CA LYS A 199 19.05 -6.61 10.30
C LYS A 199 18.02 -7.50 9.59
N GLY A 200 18.35 -7.99 8.41
CA GLY A 200 17.47 -8.84 7.60
C GLY A 200 16.41 -8.07 6.80
N CYS A 201 16.46 -6.73 6.79
CA CYS A 201 15.51 -5.91 6.06
C CYS A 201 16.15 -5.17 4.89
N ARG A 202 15.35 -4.88 3.88
CA ARG A 202 15.67 -3.93 2.80
C ARG A 202 14.62 -2.83 2.68
N ALA A 203 15.00 -1.69 2.13
CA ALA A 203 14.05 -0.63 1.84
C ALA A 203 13.22 -0.97 0.59
N GLY A 204 11.92 -0.72 0.66
CA GLY A 204 11.04 -0.67 -0.49
C GLY A 204 11.16 0.68 -1.21
N ALA A 205 10.94 0.69 -2.52
CA ALA A 205 10.86 1.92 -3.30
C ALA A 205 9.42 2.47 -3.31
N ASN A 206 9.26 3.80 -3.33
CA ASN A 206 7.94 4.44 -3.45
C ASN A 206 7.21 4.10 -4.77
N THR A 207 7.95 3.64 -5.78
CA THR A 207 7.43 3.19 -7.07
C THR A 207 6.86 1.77 -7.03
N ASN A 208 7.09 1.02 -5.95
CA ASN A 208 6.62 -0.37 -5.84
C ASN A 208 5.09 -0.48 -5.87
N ALA A 209 4.35 0.52 -5.37
CA ALA A 209 2.90 0.57 -5.52
C ALA A 209 2.49 0.52 -7.00
N PHE A 210 3.20 1.25 -7.86
CA PHE A 210 2.90 1.27 -9.32
C PHE A 210 3.24 -0.05 -9.98
N LEU A 211 4.41 -0.62 -9.66
CA LEU A 211 4.80 -1.93 -10.15
C LEU A 211 3.81 -3.02 -9.69
N GLY A 212 3.40 -2.99 -8.43
CA GLY A 212 2.38 -3.91 -7.89
C GLY A 212 1.05 -3.78 -8.60
N GLY A 213 0.57 -2.54 -8.80
CA GLY A 213 -0.64 -2.28 -9.55
C GLY A 213 -0.60 -2.80 -10.99
N CYS A 214 0.55 -2.72 -11.66
CA CYS A 214 0.73 -3.31 -13.00
C CYS A 214 0.72 -4.84 -12.93
N ARG A 215 1.45 -5.44 -11.99
CA ARG A 215 1.54 -6.90 -11.80
C ARG A 215 0.20 -7.57 -11.51
N LEU A 216 -0.76 -6.86 -10.92
CA LEU A 216 -2.12 -7.39 -10.70
C LEU A 216 -2.81 -7.89 -12.00
N TRP A 217 -2.37 -7.45 -13.16
CA TRP A 217 -2.90 -7.84 -14.47
C TRP A 217 -2.01 -8.85 -15.19
N GLU A 218 -0.94 -9.29 -14.56
CA GLU A 218 -0.11 -10.41 -15.02
C GLU A 218 -0.66 -11.73 -14.46
N ASN A 219 -0.35 -12.86 -15.11
CA ASN A 219 -0.73 -14.17 -14.62
C ASN A 219 0.03 -14.50 -13.32
N GLY A 220 -0.64 -15.13 -12.37
CA GLY A 220 -0.03 -15.61 -11.13
C GLY A 220 -0.23 -14.73 -9.90
N TRP A 221 -0.97 -13.61 -9.98
CA TRP A 221 -1.33 -12.80 -8.82
C TRP A 221 -2.82 -12.93 -8.47
N SER A 222 -3.11 -13.39 -7.26
CA SER A 222 -4.46 -13.54 -6.70
C SER A 222 -4.50 -13.00 -5.26
#